data_a55466d173e5d3ab989afe892f782014
#
_entry.id   a55466d173e5d3ab989afe892f782014
#
_cell.length_a   1.000
_cell.length_b   1.000
_cell.length_c   1.000
_cell.angle_alpha   90.00
_cell.angle_beta   90.00
_cell.angle_gamma   90.00
#
_symmetry.space_group_name_H-M   'P 1'
#
loop_
_entity.id
_entity.type
_entity.pdbx_description
1 polymer ?
#
loop_
_entity_poly.entity_id
_entity_poly.type
_entity_poly.pdbx_seq_one_letter_code
_entity_poly.pdbx_strand_id
1 'polypeptide(L)'
;CSIYPYDYSKYKYTDTDLYYEARKKLKTTDIIIRDHPGIPWNGNDKGPKKEHERNDPISFILSCKRVTSIDSQILLKALLWNRTTFLRGNLSSLQFMCTQDICSVEKVDIHKLNYYMFGYLIPSALMFDADYWRWRFKQKPSEYDIYMKHFNYYMDYFGYDKEMFFRMDEENRF
;
A
#
# COMPACT_ATOMS: atom_id res chain seq x y z
N CYS A 1 -5.99 -5.05 6.34
CA CYS A 1 -7.32 -5.61 6.11
C CYS A 1 -8.21 -5.18 7.26
N SER A 2 -8.99 -4.11 7.13
CA SER A 2 -9.95 -3.74 8.18
C SER A 2 -11.11 -4.71 8.12
N ILE A 3 -11.27 -5.50 9.18
CA ILE A 3 -12.34 -6.49 9.37
C ILE A 3 -13.68 -5.79 9.76
N TYR A 4 -13.70 -4.49 9.80
CA TYR A 4 -14.93 -3.76 10.10
C TYR A 4 -15.74 -3.57 8.83
N PRO A 5 -17.05 -3.78 8.88
CA PRO A 5 -17.93 -3.31 7.82
C PRO A 5 -17.73 -1.79 7.76
N TYR A 6 -16.87 -1.36 6.87
CA TYR A 6 -16.74 0.05 6.57
C TYR A 6 -18.13 0.52 6.19
N ASP A 7 -18.61 1.52 6.91
CA ASP A 7 -19.82 2.20 6.53
C ASP A 7 -19.53 2.98 5.24
N TYR A 8 -19.63 2.27 4.11
CA TYR A 8 -19.47 2.84 2.77
C TYR A 8 -20.48 3.97 2.50
N SER A 9 -21.49 4.16 3.37
CA SER A 9 -22.42 5.27 3.28
C SER A 9 -21.71 6.62 3.41
N LYS A 10 -20.53 6.68 4.03
CA LYS A 10 -19.68 7.87 4.08
C LYS A 10 -18.98 8.17 2.75
N TYR A 11 -18.77 7.17 1.93
CA TYR A 11 -18.24 7.34 0.60
C TYR A 11 -19.41 7.35 -0.38
N LYS A 12 -19.72 8.52 -0.93
CA LYS A 12 -20.64 8.63 -2.08
C LYS A 12 -20.10 7.95 -3.34
N TYR A 13 -19.12 7.07 -3.20
CA TYR A 13 -18.35 6.46 -4.28
C TYR A 13 -18.12 4.98 -3.97
N THR A 14 -18.54 4.13 -4.88
CA THR A 14 -18.51 2.67 -4.74
C THR A 14 -17.43 2.02 -5.60
N ASP A 15 -17.16 0.73 -5.38
CA ASP A 15 -16.27 -0.05 -6.26
C ASP A 15 -16.78 -0.08 -7.71
N THR A 16 -18.09 -0.08 -7.89
CA THR A 16 -18.74 0.02 -9.22
C THR A 16 -18.41 1.35 -9.87
N ASP A 17 -18.46 2.47 -9.14
CA ASP A 17 -18.08 3.77 -9.66
C ASP A 17 -16.62 3.82 -10.06
N LEU A 18 -15.72 3.23 -9.25
CA LEU A 18 -14.30 3.11 -9.55
C LEU A 18 -14.06 2.32 -10.85
N TYR A 19 -14.76 1.22 -11.01
CA TYR A 19 -14.68 0.42 -12.24
C TYR A 19 -15.07 1.23 -13.49
N TYR A 20 -16.20 1.93 -13.44
CA TYR A 20 -16.65 2.75 -14.58
C TYR A 20 -15.74 3.96 -14.81
N GLU A 21 -15.24 4.60 -13.77
CA GLU A 21 -14.26 5.67 -13.92
C GLU A 21 -13.00 5.15 -14.59
N ALA A 22 -12.46 4.02 -14.15
CA ALA A 22 -11.28 3.40 -14.73
C ALA A 22 -11.51 3.07 -16.22
N ARG A 23 -12.62 2.40 -16.54
CA ARG A 23 -12.98 2.04 -17.91
C ARG A 23 -13.10 3.25 -18.83
N LYS A 24 -13.78 4.30 -18.36
CA LYS A 24 -14.00 5.52 -19.12
C LYS A 24 -12.71 6.30 -19.35
N LYS A 25 -11.93 6.53 -18.29
CA LYS A 25 -10.73 7.38 -18.35
C LYS A 25 -9.56 6.67 -19.04
N LEU A 26 -9.35 5.39 -18.77
CA LEU A 26 -8.27 4.61 -19.37
C LEU A 26 -8.61 4.07 -20.75
N LYS A 27 -9.87 4.21 -21.20
CA LYS A 27 -10.36 3.72 -22.49
C LYS A 27 -10.01 2.24 -22.74
N THR A 28 -10.09 1.42 -21.69
CA THR A 28 -9.74 0.01 -21.74
C THR A 28 -10.88 -0.86 -21.21
N THR A 29 -10.97 -2.07 -21.75
CA THR A 29 -11.82 -3.15 -21.21
C THR A 29 -11.00 -4.21 -20.49
N ASP A 30 -9.68 -4.09 -20.52
CA ASP A 30 -8.76 -5.03 -19.84
C ASP A 30 -8.58 -4.61 -18.37
N ILE A 31 -9.66 -4.78 -17.60
CA ILE A 31 -9.72 -4.48 -16.17
C ILE A 31 -10.00 -5.77 -15.44
N ILE A 32 -9.11 -6.11 -14.51
CA ILE A 32 -9.27 -7.26 -13.63
C ILE A 32 -9.76 -6.74 -12.28
N ILE A 33 -10.83 -7.34 -11.75
CA ILE A 33 -11.39 -7.01 -10.45
C ILE A 33 -10.98 -8.10 -9.47
N ARG A 34 -10.46 -7.71 -8.32
CA ARG A 34 -10.18 -8.60 -7.20
C ARG A 34 -11.13 -8.30 -6.05
N ASP A 35 -11.97 -9.26 -5.73
CA ASP A 35 -12.88 -9.16 -4.60
C ASP A 35 -12.11 -9.16 -3.27
N HIS A 36 -12.65 -8.47 -2.27
CA HIS A 36 -12.16 -8.63 -0.90
C HIS A 36 -12.52 -10.04 -0.40
N PRO A 37 -11.59 -10.75 0.27
CA PRO A 37 -11.85 -12.14 0.71
C PRO A 37 -13.11 -12.32 1.57
N GLY A 38 -13.52 -11.29 2.30
CA GLY A 38 -14.70 -11.32 3.17
C GLY A 38 -15.93 -10.59 2.64
N ILE A 39 -15.83 -9.91 1.50
CA ILE A 39 -16.92 -9.10 0.94
C ILE A 39 -16.93 -9.32 -0.57
N PRO A 40 -17.80 -10.20 -1.08
CA PRO A 40 -17.90 -10.41 -2.51
C PRO A 40 -18.44 -9.16 -3.21
N TRP A 41 -17.99 -8.94 -4.44
CA TRP A 41 -18.49 -7.90 -5.31
C TRP A 41 -20.00 -8.08 -5.57
N ASN A 42 -20.80 -7.10 -5.16
CA ASN A 42 -22.26 -7.10 -5.33
C ASN A 42 -22.71 -6.28 -6.56
N GLY A 43 -21.80 -5.84 -7.40
CA GLY A 43 -22.15 -5.10 -8.61
C GLY A 43 -22.99 -5.95 -9.55
N ASN A 44 -24.12 -5.40 -10.04
CA ASN A 44 -24.98 -6.04 -11.05
C ASN A 44 -24.30 -6.18 -12.41
N ASP A 45 -23.11 -5.64 -12.56
CA ASP A 45 -22.37 -5.69 -13.80
C ASP A 45 -21.49 -6.92 -13.88
N LYS A 46 -21.69 -7.63 -14.96
CA LYS A 46 -20.91 -8.78 -15.39
C LYS A 46 -19.51 -8.35 -15.86
N GLY A 47 -18.81 -7.55 -15.05
CA GLY A 47 -17.40 -7.31 -15.26
C GLY A 47 -16.67 -8.66 -15.33
N PRO A 48 -15.61 -8.80 -16.12
CA PRO A 48 -14.92 -10.07 -16.26
C PRO A 48 -14.30 -10.45 -14.91
N LYS A 49 -14.97 -11.36 -14.20
CA LYS A 49 -14.38 -12.04 -13.04
C LYS A 49 -13.42 -13.07 -13.60
N LYS A 50 -12.13 -12.88 -13.40
CA LYS A 50 -11.16 -13.91 -13.71
C LYS A 50 -10.95 -14.78 -12.48
N GLU A 51 -11.06 -16.09 -12.62
CA GLU A 51 -10.92 -17.09 -11.55
C GLU A 51 -9.58 -17.07 -10.81
N HIS A 52 -8.55 -16.44 -11.38
CA HIS A 52 -7.21 -16.34 -10.80
C HIS A 52 -7.12 -15.43 -9.56
N GLU A 53 -8.19 -14.77 -9.22
CA GLU A 53 -8.23 -13.63 -8.32
C GLU A 53 -8.29 -14.00 -6.85
N ARG A 54 -8.52 -15.26 -6.54
CA ARG A 54 -8.77 -15.68 -5.15
C ARG A 54 -7.52 -16.00 -4.34
N ASN A 55 -6.43 -16.36 -5.00
CA ASN A 55 -5.42 -17.15 -4.31
C ASN A 55 -4.15 -16.40 -3.90
N ASP A 56 -3.68 -15.40 -4.64
CA ASP A 56 -2.47 -14.68 -4.27
C ASP A 56 -2.52 -13.20 -4.67
N PRO A 57 -2.49 -12.29 -3.69
CA PRO A 57 -2.46 -10.86 -3.97
C PRO A 57 -1.22 -10.43 -4.76
N ILE A 58 -0.11 -11.13 -4.65
CA ILE A 58 1.12 -10.78 -5.37
C ILE A 58 0.99 -11.12 -6.85
N SER A 59 0.52 -12.32 -7.18
CA SER A 59 0.25 -12.71 -8.58
C SER A 59 -0.74 -11.76 -9.25
N PHE A 60 -1.78 -11.34 -8.54
CA PHE A 60 -2.71 -10.32 -9.02
C PHE A 60 -2.00 -8.99 -9.33
N ILE A 61 -1.20 -8.47 -8.39
CA ILE A 61 -0.46 -7.22 -8.56
C ILE A 61 0.50 -7.31 -9.75
N LEU A 62 1.22 -8.42 -9.87
CA LEU A 62 2.20 -8.62 -10.94
C LEU A 62 1.56 -8.71 -12.32
N SER A 63 0.34 -9.20 -12.43
CA SER A 63 -0.42 -9.23 -13.69
C SER A 63 -0.94 -7.86 -14.14
N CYS A 64 -0.91 -6.85 -13.25
CA CYS A 64 -1.42 -5.51 -13.52
C CYS A 64 -0.30 -4.50 -13.77
N LYS A 65 -0.47 -3.60 -14.74
CA LYS A 65 0.38 -2.42 -14.91
C LYS A 65 0.07 -1.34 -13.87
N ARG A 66 -1.18 -1.27 -13.47
CA ARG A 66 -1.72 -0.29 -12.52
C ARG A 66 -2.67 -0.98 -11.56
N VAL A 67 -2.61 -0.61 -10.29
CA VAL A 67 -3.52 -1.10 -9.26
C VAL A 67 -4.32 0.08 -8.70
N THR A 68 -5.64 -0.07 -8.66
CA THR A 68 -6.55 0.98 -8.18
C THR A 68 -7.38 0.46 -7.01
N SER A 69 -7.67 1.34 -6.06
CA SER A 69 -8.56 1.02 -4.94
C SER A 69 -9.19 2.28 -4.36
N ILE A 70 -10.30 2.12 -3.64
CA ILE A 70 -10.88 3.18 -2.85
C ILE A 70 -10.04 3.38 -1.58
N ASP A 71 -9.76 2.33 -0.82
CA ASP A 71 -9.06 2.42 0.48
C ASP A 71 -8.44 1.07 0.91
N SER A 72 -7.76 0.39 0.02
CA SER A 72 -7.21 -0.94 0.35
C SER A 72 -5.71 -0.92 0.56
N GLN A 73 -5.25 -1.64 1.60
CA GLN A 73 -3.83 -1.89 1.87
C GLN A 73 -3.11 -2.69 0.77
N ILE A 74 -3.84 -3.24 -0.19
CA ILE A 74 -3.22 -3.87 -1.38
C ILE A 74 -2.36 -2.88 -2.16
N LEU A 75 -2.66 -1.58 -2.08
CA LEU A 75 -1.88 -0.54 -2.73
C LEU A 75 -0.45 -0.45 -2.15
N LEU A 76 -0.25 -0.68 -0.84
CA LEU A 76 1.09 -0.76 -0.27
C LEU A 76 1.90 -1.90 -0.91
N LYS A 77 1.28 -3.07 -1.05
CA LYS A 77 1.93 -4.19 -1.75
C LYS A 77 2.25 -3.83 -3.20
N ALA A 78 1.34 -3.15 -3.89
CA ALA A 78 1.57 -2.71 -5.26
C ALA A 78 2.73 -1.71 -5.38
N LEU A 79 2.86 -0.77 -4.44
CA LEU A 79 3.99 0.15 -4.35
C LEU A 79 5.31 -0.59 -4.14
N LEU A 80 5.35 -1.57 -3.22
CA LEU A 80 6.53 -2.41 -2.99
C LEU A 80 6.96 -3.20 -4.24
N TRP A 81 6.01 -3.53 -5.13
CA TRP A 81 6.27 -4.18 -6.41
C TRP A 81 6.37 -3.18 -7.58
N ASN A 82 6.65 -1.92 -7.27
CA ASN A 82 6.87 -0.84 -8.25
C ASN A 82 5.74 -0.72 -9.28
N ARG A 83 4.49 -0.85 -8.83
CA ARG A 83 3.31 -0.65 -9.67
C ARG A 83 2.74 0.75 -9.48
N THR A 84 2.32 1.37 -10.58
CA THR A 84 1.54 2.62 -10.47
C THR A 84 0.27 2.36 -9.68
N THR A 85 0.02 3.18 -8.67
CA THR A 85 -1.13 3.03 -7.78
C THR A 85 -2.03 4.27 -7.84
N PHE A 86 -3.32 4.03 -7.87
CA PHE A 86 -4.34 5.08 -7.75
C PHE A 86 -5.21 4.81 -6.53
N LEU A 87 -5.33 5.82 -5.68
CA LEU A 87 -6.17 5.79 -4.49
C LEU A 87 -7.29 6.81 -4.61
N ARG A 88 -8.54 6.35 -4.57
CA ARG A 88 -9.70 7.23 -4.66
C ARG A 88 -10.13 7.80 -3.32
N GLY A 89 -9.98 7.03 -2.26
CA GLY A 89 -10.33 7.45 -0.89
C GLY A 89 -9.32 8.44 -0.30
N ASN A 90 -9.75 9.17 0.70
CA ASN A 90 -8.95 10.18 1.38
C ASN A 90 -8.66 9.83 2.85
N LEU A 91 -9.03 8.63 3.30
CA LEU A 91 -8.82 8.19 4.69
C LEU A 91 -7.60 7.26 4.83
N SER A 92 -7.01 6.83 3.72
CA SER A 92 -5.84 5.97 3.76
C SER A 92 -4.57 6.76 4.03
N SER A 93 -3.73 6.23 4.90
CA SER A 93 -2.37 6.73 5.12
C SER A 93 -1.46 6.61 3.87
N LEU A 94 -1.91 5.89 2.84
CA LEU A 94 -1.19 5.75 1.56
C LEU A 94 -1.43 6.92 0.60
N GLN A 95 -2.29 7.87 0.95
CA GLN A 95 -2.70 8.97 0.06
C GLN A 95 -1.52 9.78 -0.49
N PHE A 96 -0.47 9.99 0.30
CA PHE A 96 0.69 10.78 -0.11
C PHE A 96 1.66 10.02 -1.05
N MET A 97 1.46 8.70 -1.21
CA MET A 97 2.29 7.84 -2.08
C MET A 97 1.56 7.41 -3.35
N CYS A 98 0.23 7.49 -3.36
CA CYS A 98 -0.58 7.07 -4.49
C CYS A 98 -1.00 8.28 -5.32
N THR A 99 -1.07 8.11 -6.64
CA THR A 99 -1.64 9.18 -7.48
C THR A 99 -3.13 9.37 -7.21
N GLN A 100 -3.57 10.61 -7.35
CA GLN A 100 -4.99 11.00 -7.32
C GLN A 100 -5.58 11.14 -8.73
N ASP A 101 -4.75 11.00 -9.76
CA ASP A 101 -5.19 10.91 -11.16
C ASP A 101 -5.02 9.48 -11.67
N ILE A 102 -6.14 8.85 -12.01
CA ILE A 102 -6.16 7.48 -12.53
C ILE A 102 -5.41 7.34 -13.87
N CYS A 103 -5.22 8.42 -14.62
CA CYS A 103 -4.47 8.44 -15.86
C CYS A 103 -2.96 8.60 -15.67
N SER A 104 -2.53 9.04 -14.50
CA SER A 104 -1.11 9.21 -14.19
C SER A 104 -0.34 7.89 -14.26
N VAL A 105 0.90 7.96 -14.70
CA VAL A 105 1.86 6.84 -14.77
C VAL A 105 3.08 7.13 -13.90
N GLU A 106 2.88 7.79 -12.78
CA GLU A 106 3.95 8.13 -11.87
C GLU A 106 4.67 6.89 -11.38
N LYS A 107 6.00 6.99 -11.34
CA LYS A 107 6.84 5.97 -10.71
C LYS A 107 6.71 6.06 -9.19
N VAL A 108 6.93 4.93 -8.53
CA VAL A 108 6.96 4.88 -7.08
C VAL A 108 8.13 5.72 -6.56
N ASP A 109 7.83 6.64 -5.65
CA ASP A 109 8.85 7.40 -4.93
C ASP A 109 9.41 6.51 -3.80
N ILE A 110 10.60 5.97 -4.02
CA ILE A 110 11.24 5.04 -3.08
C ILE A 110 11.56 5.71 -1.74
N HIS A 111 11.83 7.01 -1.71
CA HIS A 111 12.12 7.72 -0.48
C HIS A 111 10.86 7.87 0.38
N LYS A 112 9.73 8.20 -0.23
CA LYS A 112 8.44 8.21 0.47
C LYS A 112 8.05 6.82 0.96
N LEU A 113 8.29 5.79 0.14
CA LEU A 113 7.98 4.42 0.52
C LEU A 113 8.83 3.96 1.72
N ASN A 114 10.13 4.24 1.70
CA ASN A 114 11.03 3.94 2.81
C ASN A 114 10.63 4.69 4.09
N TYR A 115 10.30 5.98 3.96
CA TYR A 115 9.81 6.76 5.10
C TYR A 115 8.52 6.17 5.67
N TYR A 116 7.59 5.75 4.81
CA TYR A 116 6.37 5.10 5.26
C TYR A 116 6.65 3.80 6.00
N MET A 117 7.51 2.94 5.44
CA MET A 117 7.82 1.63 6.01
C MET A 117 8.55 1.71 7.35
N PHE A 118 9.53 2.60 7.47
CA PHE A 118 10.43 2.65 8.63
C PHE A 118 10.21 3.86 9.53
N GLY A 119 9.66 4.96 9.04
CA GLY A 119 9.37 6.15 9.83
C GLY A 119 7.94 6.20 10.37
N TYR A 120 6.97 5.81 9.54
CA TYR A 120 5.55 5.90 9.89
C TYR A 120 4.98 4.61 10.50
N LEU A 121 5.20 3.46 9.84
CA LEU A 121 4.71 2.18 10.35
C LEU A 121 5.54 1.72 11.56
N ILE A 122 4.85 1.34 12.62
CA ILE A 122 5.47 0.79 13.82
C ILE A 122 5.50 -0.73 13.69
N PRO A 123 6.68 -1.38 13.85
CA PRO A 123 6.75 -2.83 13.92
C PRO A 123 5.81 -3.38 14.98
N SER A 124 5.06 -4.43 14.65
CA SER A 124 3.99 -4.95 15.52
C SER A 124 4.48 -5.35 16.92
N ALA A 125 5.69 -5.86 17.03
CA ALA A 125 6.29 -6.19 18.32
C ALA A 125 6.58 -4.94 19.18
N LEU A 126 6.95 -3.82 18.55
CA LEU A 126 7.20 -2.56 19.25
C LEU A 126 5.90 -1.85 19.64
N MET A 127 4.79 -2.18 18.97
CA MET A 127 3.48 -1.56 19.24
C MET A 127 3.00 -1.82 20.68
N PHE A 128 3.37 -2.95 21.27
CA PHE A 128 3.01 -3.35 22.62
C PHE A 128 4.19 -3.26 23.62
N ASP A 129 5.33 -2.71 23.19
CA ASP A 129 6.51 -2.53 24.02
C ASP A 129 6.43 -1.22 24.81
N ALA A 130 6.33 -1.33 26.15
CA ALA A 130 6.25 -0.18 27.05
C ALA A 130 7.52 0.69 27.02
N ASP A 131 8.70 0.09 26.82
CA ASP A 131 9.96 0.83 26.76
C ASP A 131 10.11 1.60 25.47
N TYR A 132 9.60 1.04 24.35
CA TYR A 132 9.49 1.77 23.09
C TYR A 132 8.64 3.03 23.26
N TRP A 133 7.47 2.93 23.90
CA TRP A 133 6.58 4.08 24.09
C TRP A 133 7.14 5.10 25.08
N ARG A 134 7.80 4.64 26.15
CA ARG A 134 8.53 5.54 27.08
C ARG A 134 9.60 6.32 26.33
N TRP A 135 10.39 5.66 25.51
CA TRP A 135 11.40 6.29 24.67
C TRP A 135 10.74 7.32 23.73
N ARG A 136 9.70 6.93 23.02
CA ARG A 136 9.03 7.77 22.04
C ARG A 136 8.42 9.05 22.64
N PHE A 137 7.77 8.95 23.80
CA PHE A 137 7.08 10.09 24.42
C PHE A 137 7.95 10.91 25.37
N LYS A 138 8.85 10.29 26.13
CA LYS A 138 9.68 11.01 27.10
C LYS A 138 10.92 11.63 26.47
N GLN A 139 11.62 10.90 25.59
CA GLN A 139 12.86 11.36 24.96
C GLN A 139 12.61 12.18 23.70
N LYS A 140 11.41 12.11 23.11
CA LYS A 140 11.03 12.83 21.89
C LYS A 140 12.08 12.68 20.78
N PRO A 141 12.41 11.45 20.38
CA PRO A 141 13.45 11.18 19.39
C PRO A 141 13.14 11.90 18.07
N SER A 142 14.17 12.20 17.29
CA SER A 142 14.03 12.73 15.95
C SER A 142 13.36 11.71 15.02
N GLU A 143 12.85 12.17 13.88
CA GLU A 143 12.29 11.28 12.85
C GLU A 143 13.34 10.28 12.36
N TYR A 144 14.59 10.70 12.25
CA TYR A 144 15.70 9.83 11.89
C TYR A 144 15.95 8.73 12.94
N ASP A 145 15.92 9.07 14.23
CA ASP A 145 16.08 8.06 15.30
C ASP A 145 14.95 7.02 15.28
N ILE A 146 13.71 7.47 14.98
CA ILE A 146 12.57 6.60 14.85
C ILE A 146 12.76 5.66 13.65
N TYR A 147 13.12 6.23 12.50
CA TYR A 147 13.41 5.48 11.29
C TYR A 147 14.48 4.42 11.54
N MET A 148 15.63 4.81 12.10
CA MET A 148 16.74 3.90 12.36
C MET A 148 16.40 2.82 13.40
N LYS A 149 15.58 3.13 14.39
CA LYS A 149 15.12 2.13 15.36
C LYS A 149 14.24 1.06 14.70
N HIS A 150 13.30 1.47 13.85
CA HIS A 150 12.45 0.52 13.14
C HIS A 150 13.23 -0.27 12.08
N PHE A 151 14.09 0.42 11.34
CA PHE A 151 14.98 -0.21 10.35
C PHE A 151 15.86 -1.28 11.01
N ASN A 152 16.55 -0.95 12.10
CA ASN A 152 17.38 -1.88 12.83
C ASN A 152 16.59 -3.08 13.34
N TYR A 153 15.38 -2.83 13.88
CA TYR A 153 14.49 -3.90 14.32
C TYR A 153 14.19 -4.89 13.18
N TYR A 154 13.85 -4.39 11.99
CA TYR A 154 13.55 -5.27 10.86
C TYR A 154 14.79 -6.02 10.36
N MET A 155 15.95 -5.34 10.31
CA MET A 155 17.20 -5.99 9.89
C MET A 155 17.57 -7.13 10.84
N ASP A 156 17.48 -6.87 12.16
CA ASP A 156 17.76 -7.89 13.18
C ASP A 156 16.73 -9.03 13.14
N TYR A 157 15.44 -8.70 13.00
CA TYR A 157 14.36 -9.69 12.95
C TYR A 157 14.48 -10.65 11.75
N PHE A 158 14.86 -10.14 10.58
CA PHE A 158 15.02 -10.94 9.38
C PHE A 158 16.44 -11.48 9.18
N GLY A 159 17.39 -11.11 10.03
CA GLY A 159 18.78 -11.52 9.90
C GLY A 159 19.50 -10.91 8.69
N TYR A 160 19.09 -9.72 8.25
CA TYR A 160 19.73 -9.05 7.12
C TYR A 160 20.99 -8.30 7.55
N ASP A 161 21.99 -8.34 6.66
CA ASP A 161 23.21 -7.55 6.81
C ASP A 161 22.93 -6.06 6.52
N LYS A 162 23.03 -5.23 7.56
CA LYS A 162 22.80 -3.78 7.49
C LYS A 162 23.82 -3.09 6.57
N GLU A 163 25.05 -3.52 6.57
CA GLU A 163 26.10 -2.95 5.71
C GLU A 163 25.85 -3.25 4.23
N MET A 164 25.35 -4.43 3.93
CA MET A 164 24.94 -4.78 2.57
C MET A 164 23.83 -3.87 2.05
N PHE A 165 22.85 -3.57 2.89
CA PHE A 165 21.75 -2.67 2.52
C PHE A 165 22.24 -1.26 2.17
N PHE A 166 23.12 -0.69 2.99
CA PHE A 166 23.67 0.64 2.73
C PHE A 166 24.58 0.68 1.50
N ARG A 167 25.36 -0.38 1.25
CA ARG A 167 26.16 -0.50 0.01
C ARG A 167 25.29 -0.52 -1.24
N MET A 168 24.19 -1.26 -1.24
CA MET A 168 23.25 -1.29 -2.38
C MET A 168 22.62 0.07 -2.66
N ASP A 169 22.35 0.87 -1.62
CA ASP A 169 21.80 2.22 -1.78
C ASP A 169 22.85 3.18 -2.40
N GLU A 170 24.12 3.04 -2.07
CA GLU A 170 25.20 3.81 -2.68
C GLU A 170 25.42 3.47 -4.16
N GLU A 171 25.35 2.20 -4.52
CA GLU A 171 25.51 1.72 -5.91
C GLU A 171 24.33 2.14 -6.82
N ASN A 172 23.14 2.32 -6.27
CA ASN A 172 21.94 2.72 -7.01
C ASN A 172 21.71 4.24 -7.10
N ARG A 173 22.63 5.07 -6.60
CA ARG A 173 22.56 6.54 -6.68
C ARG A 173 23.04 7.14 -8.02
N PHE A 174 23.39 6.29 -9.01
CA PHE A 174 23.85 6.73 -10.33
C PHE A 174 22.87 6.41 -11.45
#